data_317e19c7cb46f787ce5724433c3bc318
#
_entry.id   317e19c7cb46f787ce5724433c3bc318
#
_cell.length_a   1.000
_cell.length_b   1.000
_cell.length_c   1.000
_cell.angle_alpha   90.00
_cell.angle_beta   90.00
_cell.angle_gamma   90.00
#
_symmetry.space_group_name_H-M   'P 1'
#
loop_
_entity.id
_entity.type
_entity.pdbx_description
1 polymer ?
#
loop_
_entity_poly.entity_id
_entity_poly.type
_entity_poly.pdbx_seq_one_letter_code
_entity_poly.pdbx_strand_id
1 'polypeptide(L)'
;IILCDCEHKVISALRLSELASDEKRKLLCGFVYEPLPLPEHRISPLGLSKETFLARFKAFSDTGDGSYPCDKYLLSAYAGLSPLTAREIVFRTAGVSDASLAALSDRGLLENLYLNFEAIYRPVEKNIFAPTLLKKRDGEVFEFSFCDILQYGNDAVAVRFDSMSE
;
A
#
# COMPACT_ATOMS: atom_id res chain seq x y z
N ILE A 1 -15.32 8.47 5.36
CA ILE A 1 -16.18 8.66 4.18
C ILE A 1 -16.68 10.09 4.23
N ILE A 2 -16.54 10.82 3.13
CA ILE A 2 -16.95 12.22 2.98
C ILE A 2 -17.79 12.28 1.71
N LEU A 3 -18.97 12.87 1.81
CA LEU A 3 -19.85 13.13 0.69
C LEU A 3 -19.73 14.62 0.31
N CYS A 4 -19.43 14.88 -0.95
CA CYS A 4 -19.34 16.23 -1.48
C CYS A 4 -20.32 16.43 -2.64
N ASP A 5 -20.68 17.67 -2.91
CA ASP A 5 -21.40 18.07 -4.11
C ASP A 5 -20.46 18.19 -5.33
N CYS A 6 -21.03 18.62 -6.46
CA CYS A 6 -20.27 18.81 -7.70
C CYS A 6 -19.24 19.96 -7.64
N GLU A 7 -19.31 20.85 -6.63
CA GLU A 7 -18.34 21.92 -6.37
C GLU A 7 -17.31 21.51 -5.30
N HIS A 8 -17.26 20.21 -4.96
CA HIS A 8 -16.41 19.65 -3.90
C HIS A 8 -16.71 20.19 -2.49
N LYS A 9 -17.88 20.77 -2.24
CA LYS A 9 -18.29 21.17 -0.89
C LYS A 9 -18.80 19.97 -0.10
N VAL A 10 -18.37 19.85 1.13
CA VAL A 10 -18.77 18.77 2.03
C VAL A 10 -20.27 18.88 2.33
N ILE A 11 -21.04 17.87 1.95
CA ILE A 11 -22.45 17.72 2.31
C ILE A 11 -22.56 17.01 3.65
N SER A 12 -21.77 15.91 3.81
CA SER A 12 -21.77 15.10 5.02
C SER A 12 -20.44 14.35 5.16
N ALA A 13 -20.07 14.01 6.38
CA ALA A 13 -18.92 13.15 6.66
C ALA A 13 -19.23 12.22 7.82
N LEU A 14 -18.68 10.98 7.76
CA LEU A 14 -18.82 9.99 8.82
C LEU A 14 -18.24 10.49 10.16
N ARG A 15 -17.21 11.32 10.10
CA ARG A 15 -16.64 12.04 11.23
C ARG A 15 -16.41 13.48 10.81
N LEU A 16 -17.07 14.41 11.49
CA LEU A 16 -16.80 15.83 11.38
C LEU A 16 -15.66 16.16 12.34
N SER A 17 -14.70 16.94 11.88
CA SER A 17 -13.60 17.42 12.71
C SER A 17 -13.79 18.89 12.99
N GLU A 18 -14.30 19.20 14.19
CA GLU A 18 -14.37 20.56 14.73
C GLU A 18 -13.06 20.97 15.42
N LEU A 19 -12.15 20.03 15.61
CA LEU A 19 -10.99 20.25 16.46
C LEU A 19 -9.90 21.06 15.77
N ALA A 20 -9.80 22.27 16.25
CA ALA A 20 -8.82 23.30 16.02
C ALA A 20 -7.41 22.97 16.55
N SER A 21 -6.96 21.74 16.55
CA SER A 21 -5.57 21.44 16.92
C SER A 21 -4.60 21.42 15.75
N ASP A 22 -5.14 21.31 14.51
CA ASP A 22 -4.35 21.52 13.30
C ASP A 22 -5.08 22.55 12.43
N GLU A 23 -4.57 23.78 12.39
CA GLU A 23 -5.12 24.92 11.66
C GLU A 23 -5.29 24.72 10.14
N LYS A 24 -4.93 23.56 9.61
CA LYS A 24 -4.81 23.32 8.16
C LYS A 24 -6.00 22.67 7.51
N ARG A 25 -7.00 22.16 8.25
CA ARG A 25 -8.12 21.46 7.60
C ARG A 25 -9.42 21.53 8.41
N LYS A 26 -10.43 22.21 7.83
CA LYS A 26 -11.79 22.21 8.39
C LYS A 26 -12.65 21.21 7.59
N LEU A 27 -13.00 20.09 8.20
CA LEU A 27 -13.94 19.13 7.63
C LEU A 27 -15.35 19.43 8.19
N LEU A 28 -15.97 20.47 7.64
CA LEU A 28 -17.30 20.95 8.04
C LEU A 28 -18.21 20.99 6.82
N CYS A 29 -19.51 20.76 7.03
CA CYS A 29 -20.51 20.91 5.97
C CYS A 29 -20.49 22.34 5.38
N GLY A 30 -20.57 22.44 4.06
CA GLY A 30 -20.52 23.68 3.31
C GLY A 30 -19.13 24.20 2.97
N PHE A 31 -18.05 23.63 3.54
CA PHE A 31 -16.67 23.97 3.16
C PHE A 31 -16.19 23.11 2.00
N VAL A 32 -15.31 23.66 1.17
CA VAL A 32 -14.66 22.91 0.09
C VAL A 32 -13.76 21.83 0.70
N TYR A 33 -13.89 20.61 0.22
CA TYR A 33 -13.06 19.49 0.64
C TYR A 33 -11.64 19.64 0.09
N GLU A 34 -10.68 19.72 0.97
CA GLU A 34 -9.27 19.68 0.62
C GLU A 34 -8.72 18.26 0.93
N PRO A 35 -8.16 17.57 -0.07
CA PRO A 35 -7.48 16.28 0.16
C PRO A 35 -6.35 16.42 1.18
N LEU A 36 -6.11 15.36 1.96
CA LEU A 36 -4.93 15.32 2.82
C LEU A 36 -3.67 15.39 1.94
N PRO A 37 -2.73 16.30 2.24
CA PRO A 37 -1.43 16.27 1.57
C PRO A 37 -0.76 14.92 1.85
N LEU A 38 -0.15 14.35 0.81
CA LEU A 38 0.71 13.19 1.02
C LEU A 38 1.89 13.62 1.91
N PRO A 39 2.28 12.79 2.89
CA PRO A 39 3.51 13.06 3.65
C PRO A 39 4.68 13.25 2.68
N GLU A 40 5.47 14.30 2.84
CA GLU A 40 6.57 14.67 1.92
C GLU A 40 7.57 13.55 1.65
N HIS A 41 7.74 12.65 2.63
CA HIS A 41 8.65 11.50 2.53
C HIS A 41 8.09 10.32 1.73
N ARG A 42 6.76 10.30 1.45
CA ARG A 42 6.10 9.24 0.66
C ARG A 42 5.96 9.67 -0.78
N ILE A 43 6.35 8.78 -1.69
CA ILE A 43 6.18 9.01 -3.13
C ILE A 43 5.17 8.03 -3.71
N SER A 44 4.63 8.37 -4.89
CA SER A 44 3.77 7.45 -5.64
C SER A 44 4.54 6.19 -6.04
N PRO A 45 3.96 5.00 -5.88
CA PRO A 45 4.53 3.77 -6.43
C PRO A 45 4.42 3.68 -7.96
N LEU A 46 3.53 4.50 -8.56
CA LEU A 46 3.27 4.47 -10.00
C LEU A 46 4.35 5.25 -10.75
N GLY A 47 4.84 4.69 -11.85
CA GLY A 47 5.91 5.29 -12.66
C GLY A 47 7.29 5.33 -11.99
N LEU A 48 7.47 4.56 -10.91
CA LEU A 48 8.73 4.56 -10.15
C LEU A 48 9.83 3.81 -10.92
N SER A 49 10.95 4.48 -11.20
CA SER A 49 12.09 3.82 -11.84
C SER A 49 12.85 2.91 -10.87
N LYS A 50 13.50 1.88 -11.43
CA LYS A 50 14.35 0.96 -10.66
C LYS A 50 15.45 1.71 -9.90
N GLU A 51 16.09 2.67 -10.54
CA GLU A 51 17.18 3.46 -9.97
C GLU A 51 16.71 4.23 -8.73
N THR A 52 15.54 4.87 -8.83
CA THR A 52 14.94 5.61 -7.72
C THR A 52 14.57 4.69 -6.57
N PHE A 53 13.97 3.53 -6.88
CA PHE A 53 13.63 2.53 -5.85
C PHE A 53 14.86 2.05 -5.09
N LEU A 54 15.91 1.63 -5.83
CA LEU A 54 17.14 1.12 -5.24
C LEU A 54 17.88 2.19 -4.42
N ALA A 55 17.95 3.42 -4.92
CA ALA A 55 18.58 4.55 -4.22
C ALA A 55 17.86 4.87 -2.89
N ARG A 56 16.52 4.87 -2.88
CA ARG A 56 15.74 5.12 -1.67
C ARG A 56 15.89 3.98 -0.65
N PHE A 57 15.87 2.74 -1.10
CA PHE A 57 16.09 1.60 -0.22
C PHE A 57 17.46 1.70 0.45
N LYS A 58 18.50 1.94 -0.34
CA LYS A 58 19.87 2.07 0.16
C LYS A 58 19.99 3.22 1.15
N ALA A 59 19.49 4.42 0.80
CA ALA A 59 19.54 5.59 1.66
C ALA A 59 18.87 5.33 3.02
N PHE A 60 17.74 4.62 3.03
CA PHE A 60 17.05 4.26 4.27
C PHE A 60 17.83 3.20 5.06
N SER A 61 18.33 2.17 4.39
CA SER A 61 19.11 1.08 5.01
C SER A 61 20.42 1.60 5.63
N ASP A 62 21.06 2.58 5.00
CA ASP A 62 22.31 3.18 5.49
C ASP A 62 22.11 4.05 6.76
N THR A 63 20.90 4.54 7.03
CA THR A 63 20.58 5.38 8.20
C THR A 63 19.97 4.62 9.36
N GLY A 64 19.53 3.37 9.15
CA GLY A 64 18.70 2.62 10.09
C GLY A 64 19.34 1.36 10.65
N ASP A 65 18.60 0.75 11.56
CA ASP A 65 18.86 -0.61 12.02
C ASP A 65 18.48 -1.60 10.91
N GLY A 66 19.44 -2.39 10.46
CA GLY A 66 19.21 -3.44 9.46
C GLY A 66 18.15 -4.49 9.86
N SER A 67 17.79 -4.58 11.14
CA SER A 67 16.70 -5.42 11.63
C SER A 67 15.30 -4.87 11.32
N TYR A 68 15.18 -3.62 10.82
CA TYR A 68 13.90 -3.00 10.52
C TYR A 68 13.13 -3.80 9.46
N PRO A 69 11.82 -4.11 9.68
CA PRO A 69 11.03 -4.91 8.75
C PRO A 69 10.83 -4.19 7.40
N CYS A 70 11.10 -4.92 6.30
CA CYS A 70 11.02 -4.35 4.96
C CYS A 70 9.59 -3.93 4.57
N ASP A 71 8.56 -4.66 5.01
CA ASP A 71 7.16 -4.27 4.80
C ASP A 71 6.85 -2.89 5.41
N LYS A 72 7.38 -2.60 6.59
CA LYS A 72 7.22 -1.29 7.26
C LYS A 72 7.96 -0.18 6.53
N TYR A 73 9.16 -0.49 6.01
CA TYR A 73 9.87 0.43 5.12
C TYR A 73 9.01 0.78 3.89
N LEU A 74 8.50 -0.22 3.19
CA LEU A 74 7.66 0.00 2.00
C LEU A 74 6.45 0.88 2.33
N LEU A 75 5.76 0.63 3.44
CA LEU A 75 4.63 1.44 3.90
C LEU A 75 5.02 2.88 4.24
N SER A 76 6.22 3.10 4.74
CA SER A 76 6.70 4.44 5.08
C SER A 76 7.19 5.21 3.85
N ALA A 77 7.76 4.53 2.86
CA ALA A 77 8.40 5.13 1.71
C ALA A 77 7.43 5.44 0.56
N TYR A 78 6.35 4.65 0.42
CA TYR A 78 5.44 4.72 -0.72
C TYR A 78 3.99 4.98 -0.30
N ALA A 79 3.31 5.85 -1.04
CA ALA A 79 1.90 6.14 -0.82
C ALA A 79 1.00 5.06 -1.45
N GLY A 80 -0.19 4.86 -0.88
CA GLY A 80 -1.19 3.95 -1.45
C GLY A 80 -0.90 2.46 -1.26
N LEU A 81 0.12 2.08 -0.50
CA LEU A 81 0.34 0.69 -0.10
C LEU A 81 -0.51 0.31 1.11
N SER A 82 -1.13 -0.85 1.04
CA SER A 82 -1.72 -1.49 2.22
C SER A 82 -0.69 -2.39 2.94
N PRO A 83 -0.86 -2.67 4.23
CA PRO A 83 -0.03 -3.65 4.94
C PRO A 83 -0.03 -5.03 4.28
N LEU A 84 -1.16 -5.44 3.72
CA LEU A 84 -1.29 -6.70 2.98
C LEU A 84 -0.39 -6.71 1.75
N THR A 85 -0.45 -5.67 0.92
CA THR A 85 0.34 -5.56 -0.30
C THR A 85 1.84 -5.44 -0.01
N ALA A 86 2.22 -4.67 1.02
CA ALA A 86 3.62 -4.54 1.40
C ALA A 86 4.22 -5.88 1.83
N ARG A 87 3.50 -6.65 2.67
CA ARG A 87 3.91 -8.00 3.06
C ARG A 87 3.94 -8.99 1.89
N GLU A 88 3.02 -8.87 0.95
CA GLU A 88 2.99 -9.71 -0.26
C GLU A 88 4.24 -9.48 -1.12
N ILE A 89 4.67 -8.22 -1.31
CA ILE A 89 5.90 -7.89 -2.05
C ILE A 89 7.12 -8.53 -1.38
N VAL A 90 7.23 -8.41 -0.05
CA VAL A 90 8.32 -9.01 0.71
C VAL A 90 8.27 -10.53 0.63
N PHE A 91 7.10 -11.14 0.78
CA PHE A 91 6.91 -12.57 0.67
C PHE A 91 7.32 -13.13 -0.70
N ARG A 92 6.91 -12.48 -1.79
CA ARG A 92 7.32 -12.88 -3.16
C ARG A 92 8.84 -12.81 -3.37
N THR A 93 9.51 -11.98 -2.59
CA THR A 93 10.97 -11.78 -2.69
C THR A 93 11.75 -12.77 -1.82
N ALA A 94 11.34 -12.93 -0.57
CA ALA A 94 12.10 -13.65 0.46
C ALA A 94 11.48 -14.99 0.89
N GLY A 95 10.25 -15.31 0.46
CA GLY A 95 9.49 -16.47 0.94
C GLY A 95 8.89 -16.29 2.34
N VAL A 96 9.15 -15.15 2.99
CA VAL A 96 8.57 -14.74 4.29
C VAL A 96 8.11 -13.30 4.22
N SER A 97 7.05 -12.95 4.95
CA SER A 97 6.42 -11.62 4.84
C SER A 97 7.02 -10.55 5.76
N ASP A 98 7.89 -10.94 6.67
CA ASP A 98 8.51 -10.11 7.73
C ASP A 98 10.04 -10.00 7.62
N ALA A 99 10.60 -10.29 6.44
CA ALA A 99 12.04 -10.16 6.21
C ALA A 99 12.55 -8.75 6.54
N SER A 100 13.72 -8.69 7.17
CA SER A 100 14.36 -7.42 7.52
C SER A 100 15.05 -6.77 6.32
N LEU A 101 15.37 -5.48 6.42
CA LEU A 101 16.14 -4.77 5.38
C LEU A 101 17.49 -5.42 5.14
N ALA A 102 18.20 -5.85 6.20
CA ALA A 102 19.49 -6.52 6.08
C ALA A 102 19.38 -7.82 5.27
N ALA A 103 18.33 -8.61 5.47
CA ALA A 103 18.10 -9.84 4.73
C ALA A 103 17.88 -9.60 3.23
N LEU A 104 17.39 -8.41 2.84
CA LEU A 104 17.10 -8.05 1.45
C LEU A 104 18.15 -7.10 0.84
N SER A 105 19.24 -6.80 1.56
CA SER A 105 20.29 -5.90 1.09
C SER A 105 21.22 -6.51 0.05
N ASP A 106 21.18 -7.84 -0.15
CA ASP A 106 21.88 -8.47 -1.27
C ASP A 106 21.36 -7.92 -2.59
N ARG A 107 22.27 -7.64 -3.52
CA ARG A 107 21.92 -6.99 -4.80
C ARG A 107 20.86 -7.77 -5.58
N GLY A 108 20.97 -9.09 -5.62
CA GLY A 108 20.02 -9.94 -6.35
C GLY A 108 18.63 -9.93 -5.71
N LEU A 109 18.56 -10.00 -4.38
CA LEU A 109 17.30 -9.93 -3.64
C LEU A 109 16.67 -8.54 -3.72
N LEU A 110 17.47 -7.48 -3.67
CA LEU A 110 16.97 -6.11 -3.80
C LEU A 110 16.42 -5.82 -5.22
N GLU A 111 17.06 -6.35 -6.25
CA GLU A 111 16.53 -6.28 -7.61
C GLU A 111 15.22 -7.07 -7.75
N ASN A 112 15.12 -8.24 -7.13
CA ASN A 112 13.88 -9.02 -7.09
C ASN A 112 12.78 -8.30 -6.30
N LEU A 113 13.12 -7.60 -5.21
CA LEU A 113 12.16 -6.78 -4.47
C LEU A 113 11.54 -5.71 -5.37
N TYR A 114 12.36 -5.01 -6.16
CA TYR A 114 11.86 -4.06 -7.15
C TYR A 114 10.97 -4.73 -8.20
N LEU A 115 11.38 -5.86 -8.75
CA LEU A 115 10.59 -6.57 -9.77
C LEU A 115 9.22 -7.03 -9.23
N ASN A 116 9.17 -7.51 -7.99
CA ASN A 116 7.91 -7.88 -7.35
C ASN A 116 7.04 -6.65 -7.02
N PHE A 117 7.66 -5.54 -6.63
CA PHE A 117 6.99 -4.26 -6.45
C PHE A 117 6.38 -3.77 -7.79
N GLU A 118 7.17 -3.73 -8.85
CA GLU A 118 6.73 -3.33 -10.20
C GLU A 118 5.61 -4.24 -10.72
N ALA A 119 5.73 -5.56 -10.52
CA ALA A 119 4.74 -6.53 -10.98
C ALA A 119 3.34 -6.30 -10.38
N ILE A 120 3.26 -5.73 -9.18
CA ILE A 120 1.99 -5.37 -8.54
C ILE A 120 1.47 -4.02 -9.04
N TYR A 121 2.33 -3.00 -9.19
CA TYR A 121 1.89 -1.63 -9.49
C TYR A 121 1.82 -1.29 -10.99
N ARG A 122 2.62 -1.92 -11.84
CA ARG A 122 2.56 -1.71 -13.29
C ARG A 122 1.20 -2.04 -13.93
N PRO A 123 0.48 -3.10 -13.53
CA PRO A 123 -0.89 -3.33 -13.98
C PRO A 123 -1.86 -2.22 -13.55
N VAL A 124 -1.68 -1.68 -12.33
CA VAL A 124 -2.53 -0.59 -11.81
C VAL A 124 -2.47 0.66 -12.70
N GLU A 125 -1.30 1.00 -13.25
CA GLU A 125 -1.12 2.12 -14.20
C GLU A 125 -1.99 1.95 -15.46
N LYS A 126 -2.31 0.71 -15.81
CA LYS A 126 -3.14 0.34 -16.96
C LYS A 126 -4.59 0.05 -16.59
N ASN A 127 -4.99 0.34 -15.34
CA ASN A 127 -6.29 -0.03 -14.78
C ASN A 127 -6.59 -1.54 -14.88
N ILE A 128 -5.56 -2.38 -14.76
CA ILE A 128 -5.69 -3.84 -14.75
C ILE A 128 -5.61 -4.30 -13.29
N PHE A 129 -6.66 -4.95 -12.83
CA PHE A 129 -6.78 -5.45 -11.46
C PHE A 129 -7.12 -6.94 -11.46
N ALA A 130 -6.75 -7.63 -10.37
CA ALA A 130 -7.14 -9.00 -10.09
C ALA A 130 -7.84 -9.04 -8.71
N PRO A 131 -9.11 -8.60 -8.64
CA PRO A 131 -9.87 -8.55 -7.40
C PRO A 131 -9.91 -9.93 -6.74
N THR A 132 -9.42 -10.01 -5.52
CA THR A 132 -9.26 -11.28 -4.81
C THR A 132 -9.80 -11.15 -3.39
N LEU A 133 -10.69 -12.05 -3.03
CA LEU A 133 -11.22 -12.22 -1.69
C LEU A 133 -10.50 -13.40 -1.02
N LEU A 134 -10.01 -13.21 0.20
CA LEU A 134 -9.32 -14.23 0.96
C LEU A 134 -10.24 -14.78 2.06
N LYS A 135 -10.41 -16.08 2.06
CA LYS A 135 -11.22 -16.83 3.03
C LYS A 135 -10.34 -17.81 3.79
N LYS A 136 -10.65 -18.03 5.06
CA LYS A 136 -10.15 -19.17 5.81
C LYS A 136 -10.76 -20.48 5.28
N ARG A 137 -10.24 -21.61 5.69
CA ARG A 137 -10.78 -22.94 5.28
C ARG A 137 -12.21 -23.18 5.72
N ASP A 138 -12.67 -22.54 6.81
CA ASP A 138 -14.04 -22.59 7.31
C ASP A 138 -15.00 -21.68 6.52
N GLY A 139 -14.50 -20.93 5.54
CA GLY A 139 -15.26 -20.01 4.70
C GLY A 139 -15.35 -18.58 5.23
N GLU A 140 -14.81 -18.30 6.42
CA GLU A 140 -14.77 -16.93 6.96
C GLU A 140 -13.91 -16.02 6.08
N VAL A 141 -14.48 -14.90 5.62
CA VAL A 141 -13.77 -13.86 4.89
C VAL A 141 -12.92 -13.04 5.87
N PHE A 142 -11.64 -12.86 5.58
CA PHE A 142 -10.76 -12.09 6.46
C PHE A 142 -10.01 -10.96 5.77
N GLU A 143 -9.87 -10.99 4.44
CA GLU A 143 -9.14 -9.93 3.72
C GLU A 143 -9.57 -9.87 2.25
N PHE A 144 -9.26 -8.75 1.58
CA PHE A 144 -9.47 -8.57 0.14
C PHE A 144 -8.34 -7.75 -0.47
N SER A 145 -8.10 -7.93 -1.76
CA SER A 145 -7.01 -7.26 -2.47
C SER A 145 -7.38 -6.96 -3.93
N PHE A 146 -6.71 -5.97 -4.50
CA PHE A 146 -6.79 -5.67 -5.94
C PHE A 146 -5.84 -6.53 -6.78
N CYS A 147 -4.99 -7.33 -6.15
CA CYS A 147 -4.03 -8.23 -6.79
C CYS A 147 -4.04 -9.60 -6.10
N ASP A 148 -3.43 -10.58 -6.75
CA ASP A 148 -3.23 -11.92 -6.16
C ASP A 148 -2.36 -11.85 -4.91
N ILE A 149 -2.75 -12.62 -3.88
CA ILE A 149 -2.06 -12.73 -2.60
C ILE A 149 -1.62 -14.18 -2.40
N LEU A 150 -0.32 -14.39 -2.24
CA LEU A 150 0.33 -15.70 -2.13
C LEU A 150 0.87 -15.99 -0.72
N GLN A 151 1.09 -14.95 0.10
CA GLN A 151 1.74 -15.03 1.40
C GLN A 151 1.08 -15.97 2.41
N TYR A 152 -0.19 -16.33 2.21
CA TYR A 152 -0.91 -17.24 3.10
C TYR A 152 -0.86 -18.69 2.65
N GLY A 153 -0.35 -18.97 1.44
CA GLY A 153 -0.21 -20.34 0.94
C GLY A 153 -1.51 -21.14 1.06
N ASN A 154 -1.43 -22.29 1.72
CA ASN A 154 -2.56 -23.18 1.94
C ASN A 154 -3.48 -22.77 3.11
N ASP A 155 -3.15 -21.73 3.86
CA ASP A 155 -3.95 -21.27 4.99
C ASP A 155 -5.13 -20.38 4.57
N ALA A 156 -5.11 -19.93 3.30
CA ALA A 156 -6.18 -19.16 2.71
C ALA A 156 -6.68 -19.77 1.40
N VAL A 157 -7.98 -19.58 1.14
CA VAL A 157 -8.62 -19.84 -0.15
C VAL A 157 -8.83 -18.48 -0.83
N ALA A 158 -8.21 -18.29 -2.00
CA ALA A 158 -8.39 -17.10 -2.81
C ALA A 158 -9.55 -17.29 -3.78
N VAL A 159 -10.50 -16.37 -3.77
CA VAL A 159 -11.64 -16.31 -4.71
C VAL A 159 -11.46 -15.04 -5.55
N ARG A 160 -11.40 -15.20 -6.86
CA ARG A 160 -11.28 -14.07 -7.80
C ARG A 160 -12.66 -13.59 -8.24
N PHE A 161 -12.74 -12.29 -8.51
CA PHE A 161 -13.90 -11.58 -9.03
C PHE A 161 -13.51 -10.75 -10.25
N ASP A 162 -14.49 -10.38 -11.04
CA ASP A 162 -14.28 -9.52 -12.22
C ASP A 162 -14.16 -8.04 -11.82
N SER A 163 -14.73 -7.66 -10.68
CA SER A 163 -14.63 -6.29 -10.15
C SER A 163 -14.50 -6.26 -8.62
N MET A 164 -14.03 -5.13 -8.09
CA MET A 164 -13.99 -4.87 -6.64
C MET A 164 -15.37 -4.59 -6.03
N SER A 165 -16.41 -4.50 -6.85
CA SER A 165 -17.78 -4.17 -6.42
C SER A 165 -18.70 -5.39 -6.36
N GLU A 166 -18.23 -6.57 -6.71
CA GLU A 166 -18.93 -7.86 -6.57
C GLU A 166 -18.71 -8.46 -5.20
#